data_1924ce6a7e523d2fc3cfe82fcda30997
#
_entry.id   1924ce6a7e523d2fc3cfe82fcda30997
#
_cell.length_a   1.000
_cell.length_b   1.000
_cell.length_c   1.000
_cell.angle_alpha   90.00
_cell.angle_beta   90.00
_cell.angle_gamma   90.00
#
_symmetry.space_group_name_H-M   'P 1'
#
loop_
_entity.id
_entity.type
_entity.pdbx_description
1 polymer ?
#
loop_
_entity_poly.entity_id
_entity_poly.type
_entity_poly.pdbx_seq_one_letter_code
_entity_poly.pdbx_strand_id
1 'polypeptide(L)'
;MKQANSIAEKSFIELLNYVEAGKTEKEMQSYFDYLMAKNGSDGLSFSTILLTGAHTSLPHGVPSDKVIHKGDFVLFDFGATYKGYHSDMTRTIAVGSATDEMKEMYSLVLNAQLAGIGALKNGVKCSDVYQAAYDVLEEKHMGKYFRHSLGHGVGLDIHEGFSSSPKSEDIYEVGNVTSVEPGIYIPNKFGIRIEDVCIVTENGCENISTVDKSLLII
;
A
#
# COMPACT_ATOMS: atom_id res chain seq x y z
N MET A 1 -0.73 1.16 -17.29
CA MET A 1 -0.75 1.34 -15.83
C MET A 1 -1.99 2.04 -15.31
N LYS A 2 -2.32 3.31 -15.70
CA LYS A 2 -3.53 4.01 -15.19
C LYS A 2 -4.81 3.17 -15.30
N GLN A 3 -4.99 2.40 -16.39
CA GLN A 3 -6.14 1.50 -16.52
C GLN A 3 -6.07 0.31 -15.55
N ALA A 4 -4.88 -0.29 -15.35
CA ALA A 4 -4.70 -1.36 -14.36
C ALA A 4 -5.03 -0.85 -12.94
N ASN A 5 -4.51 0.35 -12.59
CA ASN A 5 -4.80 1.01 -11.32
C ASN A 5 -6.32 1.28 -11.15
N SER A 6 -6.98 1.83 -12.17
CA SER A 6 -8.43 2.09 -12.14
C SER A 6 -9.28 0.81 -11.93
N ILE A 7 -8.85 -0.32 -12.50
CA ILE A 7 -9.51 -1.63 -12.27
C ILE A 7 -9.35 -2.05 -10.81
N ALA A 8 -8.13 -1.95 -10.26
CA ALA A 8 -7.85 -2.29 -8.87
C ALA A 8 -8.62 -1.39 -7.89
N GLU A 9 -8.62 -0.07 -8.11
CA GLU A 9 -9.39 0.90 -7.31
C GLU A 9 -10.89 0.62 -7.31
N LYS A 10 -11.47 0.41 -8.50
CA LYS A 10 -12.90 0.09 -8.62
C LYS A 10 -13.24 -1.18 -7.85
N SER A 11 -12.38 -2.20 -7.95
CA SER A 11 -12.57 -3.47 -7.25
C SER A 11 -12.48 -3.31 -5.74
N PHE A 12 -11.55 -2.47 -5.26
CA PHE A 12 -11.43 -2.14 -3.84
C PHE A 12 -12.67 -1.41 -3.31
N ILE A 13 -13.18 -0.40 -4.03
CA ILE A 13 -14.39 0.33 -3.64
C ILE A 13 -15.61 -0.61 -3.59
N GLU A 14 -15.75 -1.54 -4.55
CA GLU A 14 -16.81 -2.55 -4.52
C GLU A 14 -16.64 -3.50 -3.31
N LEU A 15 -15.40 -3.91 -3.01
CA LEU A 15 -15.07 -4.80 -1.88
C LEU A 15 -15.47 -4.20 -0.53
N LEU A 16 -15.30 -2.88 -0.33
CA LEU A 16 -15.62 -2.20 0.93
C LEU A 16 -17.07 -2.45 1.38
N ASN A 17 -18.00 -2.63 0.44
CA ASN A 17 -19.40 -2.98 0.76
C ASN A 17 -19.59 -4.42 1.25
N TYR A 18 -18.54 -5.24 1.14
CA TYR A 18 -18.57 -6.66 1.52
C TYR A 18 -17.76 -6.94 2.78
N VAL A 19 -16.91 -6.00 3.19
CA VAL A 19 -16.08 -6.14 4.42
C VAL A 19 -16.99 -6.07 5.65
N GLU A 20 -16.93 -7.12 6.46
CA GLU A 20 -17.66 -7.15 7.74
C GLU A 20 -16.97 -8.10 8.74
N ALA A 21 -17.20 -7.89 10.02
CA ALA A 21 -16.77 -8.81 11.06
C ALA A 21 -17.44 -10.19 10.87
N GLY A 22 -16.67 -11.25 11.11
CA GLY A 22 -17.10 -12.63 10.95
C GLY A 22 -16.60 -13.32 9.69
N LYS A 23 -16.15 -12.57 8.67
CA LYS A 23 -15.51 -13.13 7.47
C LYS A 23 -14.05 -13.45 7.72
N THR A 24 -13.50 -14.42 6.98
CA THR A 24 -12.09 -14.77 7.03
C THR A 24 -11.27 -13.98 6.01
N GLU A 25 -9.94 -13.89 6.23
CA GLU A 25 -9.00 -13.30 5.28
C GLU A 25 -9.13 -13.95 3.90
N LYS A 26 -9.19 -15.28 3.82
CA LYS A 26 -9.33 -16.05 2.56
C LYS A 26 -10.65 -15.79 1.84
N GLU A 27 -11.77 -15.71 2.56
CA GLU A 27 -13.06 -15.38 1.94
C GLU A 27 -13.01 -14.00 1.30
N MET A 28 -12.46 -13.03 2.02
CA MET A 28 -12.31 -11.67 1.54
C MET A 28 -11.35 -11.59 0.34
N GLN A 29 -10.19 -12.26 0.42
CA GLN A 29 -9.23 -12.35 -0.69
C GLN A 29 -9.89 -12.94 -1.95
N SER A 30 -10.55 -14.10 -1.82
CA SER A 30 -11.16 -14.79 -2.96
C SER A 30 -12.23 -13.90 -3.63
N TYR A 31 -13.01 -13.18 -2.84
CA TYR A 31 -14.00 -12.27 -3.39
C TYR A 31 -13.35 -11.04 -4.04
N PHE A 32 -12.27 -10.52 -3.48
CA PHE A 32 -11.52 -9.42 -4.06
C PHE A 32 -10.90 -9.79 -5.42
N ASP A 33 -10.26 -10.94 -5.51
CA ASP A 33 -9.66 -11.46 -6.75
C ASP A 33 -10.74 -11.67 -7.83
N TYR A 34 -11.92 -12.17 -7.44
CA TYR A 34 -13.09 -12.22 -8.33
C TYR A 34 -13.52 -10.82 -8.81
N LEU A 35 -13.57 -9.81 -7.95
CA LEU A 35 -13.93 -8.45 -8.32
C LEU A 35 -12.93 -7.84 -9.31
N MET A 36 -11.63 -8.07 -9.15
CA MET A 36 -10.60 -7.62 -10.11
C MET A 36 -10.82 -8.25 -11.48
N ALA A 37 -11.04 -9.55 -11.55
CA ALA A 37 -11.36 -10.25 -12.80
C ALA A 37 -12.68 -9.73 -13.43
N LYS A 38 -13.74 -9.58 -12.63
CA LYS A 38 -15.04 -9.02 -13.06
C LYS A 38 -14.92 -7.60 -13.63
N ASN A 39 -14.03 -6.79 -13.06
CA ASN A 39 -13.81 -5.40 -13.47
C ASN A 39 -12.84 -5.25 -14.66
N GLY A 40 -12.35 -6.35 -15.22
CA GLY A 40 -11.60 -6.37 -16.48
C GLY A 40 -10.09 -6.46 -16.33
N SER A 41 -9.59 -6.98 -15.20
CA SER A 41 -8.19 -7.35 -15.07
C SER A 41 -7.87 -8.58 -15.93
N ASP A 42 -6.72 -8.55 -16.60
CA ASP A 42 -6.17 -9.73 -17.31
C ASP A 42 -5.58 -10.76 -16.33
N GLY A 43 -5.33 -10.37 -15.07
CA GLY A 43 -4.79 -11.19 -14.00
C GLY A 43 -4.44 -10.34 -12.79
N LEU A 44 -3.98 -10.98 -11.71
CA LEU A 44 -3.45 -10.29 -10.54
C LEU A 44 -2.01 -9.84 -10.82
N SER A 45 -1.61 -8.67 -10.31
CA SER A 45 -0.22 -8.23 -10.36
C SER A 45 0.68 -9.13 -9.53
N PHE A 46 0.16 -9.60 -8.41
CA PHE A 46 0.78 -10.52 -7.45
C PHE A 46 -0.33 -11.20 -6.63
N SER A 47 0.04 -12.13 -5.76
CA SER A 47 -0.92 -12.75 -4.84
C SER A 47 -1.44 -11.72 -3.85
N THR A 48 -2.72 -11.43 -3.88
CA THR A 48 -3.37 -10.44 -2.99
C THR A 48 -3.07 -10.74 -1.52
N ILE A 49 -2.55 -9.76 -0.78
CA ILE A 49 -2.38 -9.81 0.66
C ILE A 49 -3.61 -9.19 1.30
N LEU A 50 -4.29 -9.95 2.16
CA LEU A 50 -5.44 -9.47 2.93
C LEU A 50 -5.33 -10.05 4.34
N LEU A 51 -5.03 -9.19 5.29
CA LEU A 51 -4.71 -9.58 6.66
C LEU A 51 -5.56 -8.79 7.66
N THR A 52 -5.87 -9.41 8.82
CA THR A 52 -6.68 -8.78 9.87
C THR A 52 -6.01 -8.79 11.24
N GLY A 53 -6.31 -7.79 12.06
CA GLY A 53 -5.86 -7.66 13.44
C GLY A 53 -4.34 -7.75 13.58
N ALA A 54 -3.86 -8.57 14.52
CA ALA A 54 -2.43 -8.75 14.74
C ALA A 54 -1.69 -9.38 13.54
N HIS A 55 -2.39 -10.05 12.62
CA HIS A 55 -1.78 -10.64 11.41
C HIS A 55 -1.29 -9.58 10.44
N THR A 56 -1.87 -8.38 10.46
CA THR A 56 -1.39 -7.24 9.66
C THR A 56 0.05 -6.83 9.99
N SER A 57 0.59 -7.24 11.16
CA SER A 57 1.99 -6.99 11.54
C SER A 57 3.02 -7.80 10.75
N LEU A 58 2.58 -8.67 9.84
CA LEU A 58 3.45 -9.41 8.92
C LEU A 58 3.41 -8.74 7.54
N PRO A 59 4.47 -8.03 7.10
CA PRO A 59 4.49 -7.28 5.83
C PRO A 59 4.10 -8.12 4.61
N HIS A 60 4.52 -9.38 4.59
CA HIS A 60 4.27 -10.36 3.52
C HIS A 60 3.46 -11.56 4.04
N GLY A 61 2.51 -11.28 4.92
CA GLY A 61 1.61 -12.32 5.44
C GLY A 61 0.75 -12.94 4.33
N VAL A 62 0.42 -14.21 4.48
CA VAL A 62 -0.46 -14.93 3.54
C VAL A 62 -1.85 -15.04 4.15
N PRO A 63 -2.92 -14.66 3.43
CA PRO A 63 -4.29 -14.78 3.92
C PRO A 63 -4.61 -16.19 4.43
N SER A 64 -5.26 -16.24 5.59
CA SER A 64 -5.54 -17.46 6.32
C SER A 64 -7.03 -17.58 6.71
N ASP A 65 -7.36 -18.57 7.52
CA ASP A 65 -8.72 -18.73 8.07
C ASP A 65 -8.97 -17.81 9.30
N LYS A 66 -8.09 -16.78 9.53
CA LYS A 66 -8.32 -15.78 10.57
C LYS A 66 -9.56 -14.96 10.27
N VAL A 67 -10.35 -14.76 11.31
CA VAL A 67 -11.63 -14.05 11.24
C VAL A 67 -11.43 -12.58 11.58
N ILE A 68 -12.06 -11.70 10.81
CA ILE A 68 -12.11 -10.27 11.05
C ILE A 68 -13.00 -9.99 12.26
N HIS A 69 -12.54 -9.19 13.22
CA HIS A 69 -13.31 -8.74 14.36
C HIS A 69 -13.53 -7.24 14.37
N LYS A 70 -14.56 -6.79 15.08
CA LYS A 70 -14.72 -5.35 15.34
C LYS A 70 -13.54 -4.82 16.16
N GLY A 71 -12.98 -3.69 15.72
CA GLY A 71 -11.78 -3.11 16.29
C GLY A 71 -10.48 -3.55 15.60
N ASP A 72 -10.53 -4.47 14.62
CA ASP A 72 -9.36 -4.84 13.86
C ASP A 72 -9.03 -3.81 12.78
N PHE A 73 -7.74 -3.66 12.49
CA PHE A 73 -7.30 -3.23 11.17
C PHE A 73 -7.42 -4.37 10.18
N VAL A 74 -7.78 -4.03 8.96
CA VAL A 74 -7.67 -4.92 7.79
C VAL A 74 -6.78 -4.22 6.77
N LEU A 75 -5.68 -4.87 6.43
CA LEU A 75 -4.72 -4.43 5.43
C LEU A 75 -4.96 -5.18 4.13
N PHE A 76 -5.10 -4.43 3.05
CA PHE A 76 -5.25 -4.91 1.69
C PHE A 76 -4.06 -4.44 0.89
N ASP A 77 -3.32 -5.36 0.28
CA ASP A 77 -2.26 -5.07 -0.66
C ASP A 77 -2.54 -5.88 -1.93
N PHE A 78 -2.74 -5.16 -3.04
CA PHE A 78 -3.35 -5.70 -4.24
C PHE A 78 -2.98 -4.92 -5.49
N GLY A 79 -3.00 -5.62 -6.62
CA GLY A 79 -2.81 -5.02 -7.91
C GLY A 79 -3.46 -5.81 -9.04
N ALA A 80 -3.88 -5.11 -10.08
CA ALA A 80 -4.44 -5.68 -11.31
C ALA A 80 -3.42 -5.60 -12.44
N THR A 81 -3.46 -6.58 -13.35
CA THR A 81 -2.72 -6.54 -14.61
C THR A 81 -3.66 -6.16 -15.75
N TYR A 82 -3.24 -5.25 -16.61
CA TYR A 82 -3.98 -4.88 -17.81
C TYR A 82 -3.04 -4.63 -19.00
N LYS A 83 -3.19 -5.42 -20.07
CA LYS A 83 -2.33 -5.41 -21.26
C LYS A 83 -0.84 -5.51 -20.93
N GLY A 84 -0.51 -6.40 -19.99
CA GLY A 84 0.84 -6.66 -19.52
C GLY A 84 1.39 -5.65 -18.51
N TYR A 85 0.70 -4.55 -18.20
CA TYR A 85 1.12 -3.59 -17.18
C TYR A 85 0.50 -3.91 -15.83
N HIS A 86 1.31 -3.79 -14.78
CA HIS A 86 0.93 -4.00 -13.40
C HIS A 86 0.44 -2.71 -12.73
N SER A 87 -0.42 -2.82 -11.74
CA SER A 87 -0.69 -1.80 -10.73
C SER A 87 -0.35 -2.35 -9.36
N ASP A 88 -0.20 -1.45 -8.39
CA ASP A 88 0.14 -1.74 -7.02
C ASP A 88 -0.56 -0.76 -6.08
N MET A 89 -1.16 -1.25 -5.00
CA MET A 89 -1.84 -0.41 -4.03
C MET A 89 -2.03 -1.12 -2.69
N THR A 90 -1.70 -0.41 -1.61
CA THR A 90 -2.07 -0.85 -0.26
C THR A 90 -3.02 0.15 0.40
N ARG A 91 -4.04 -0.37 1.05
CA ARG A 91 -4.92 0.37 1.98
C ARG A 91 -5.10 -0.41 3.27
N THR A 92 -5.17 0.33 4.37
CA THR A 92 -5.52 -0.21 5.68
C THR A 92 -6.77 0.49 6.18
N ILE A 93 -7.76 -0.27 6.62
CA ILE A 93 -9.02 0.24 7.17
C ILE A 93 -9.26 -0.31 8.58
N ALA A 94 -10.20 0.26 9.33
CA ALA A 94 -10.66 -0.30 10.60
C ALA A 94 -12.10 -0.83 10.49
N VAL A 95 -12.41 -1.93 11.17
CA VAL A 95 -13.76 -2.53 11.17
C VAL A 95 -14.49 -2.19 12.46
N GLY A 96 -15.64 -1.51 12.36
CA GLY A 96 -16.51 -1.13 13.46
C GLY A 96 -15.99 0.03 14.31
N SER A 97 -14.72 0.03 14.70
CA SER A 97 -14.12 1.09 15.51
C SER A 97 -12.60 1.13 15.37
N ALA A 98 -11.99 2.27 15.71
CA ALA A 98 -10.54 2.41 15.83
C ALA A 98 -10.20 3.10 17.14
N THR A 99 -9.19 2.59 17.87
CA THR A 99 -8.65 3.23 19.06
C THR A 99 -7.89 4.51 18.70
N ASP A 100 -7.64 5.37 19.68
CA ASP A 100 -6.87 6.59 19.44
C ASP A 100 -5.43 6.30 19.03
N GLU A 101 -4.83 5.22 19.56
CA GLU A 101 -3.53 4.74 19.11
C GLU A 101 -3.55 4.31 17.63
N MET A 102 -4.57 3.57 17.19
CA MET A 102 -4.71 3.18 15.79
C MET A 102 -4.81 4.40 14.87
N LYS A 103 -5.59 5.40 15.26
CA LYS A 103 -5.73 6.67 14.51
C LYS A 103 -4.43 7.46 14.45
N GLU A 104 -3.71 7.55 15.57
CA GLU A 104 -2.41 8.24 15.64
C GLU A 104 -1.38 7.54 14.74
N MET A 105 -1.26 6.22 14.84
CA MET A 105 -0.31 5.45 14.03
C MET A 105 -0.67 5.47 12.55
N TYR A 106 -1.96 5.42 12.21
CA TYR A 106 -2.42 5.57 10.84
C TYR A 106 -2.03 6.94 10.25
N SER A 107 -2.29 8.00 11.00
CA SER A 107 -1.93 9.37 10.59
C SER A 107 -0.41 9.54 10.41
N LEU A 108 0.39 8.89 11.26
CA LEU A 108 1.83 8.89 11.15
C LEU A 108 2.31 8.23 9.84
N VAL A 109 1.76 7.05 9.49
CA VAL A 109 2.09 6.36 8.24
C VAL A 109 1.62 7.16 7.02
N LEU A 110 0.43 7.77 7.08
CA LEU A 110 -0.06 8.65 6.02
C LEU A 110 0.87 9.85 5.81
N ASN A 111 1.32 10.50 6.88
CA ASN A 111 2.26 11.62 6.79
C ASN A 111 3.60 11.19 6.19
N ALA A 112 4.10 10.01 6.54
CA ALA A 112 5.31 9.44 5.97
C ALA A 112 5.14 9.18 4.46
N GLN A 113 3.99 8.66 4.04
CA GLN A 113 3.67 8.42 2.63
C GLN A 113 3.60 9.73 1.83
N LEU A 114 2.98 10.76 2.40
CA LEU A 114 2.90 12.08 1.79
C LEU A 114 4.29 12.75 1.70
N ALA A 115 5.16 12.57 2.70
CA ALA A 115 6.53 13.05 2.67
C ALA A 115 7.35 12.37 1.58
N GLY A 116 7.23 11.04 1.43
CA GLY A 116 7.87 10.30 0.34
C GLY A 116 7.41 10.80 -1.04
N ILE A 117 6.08 10.92 -1.26
CA ILE A 117 5.53 11.49 -2.51
C ILE A 117 6.04 12.91 -2.74
N GLY A 118 6.07 13.75 -1.70
CA GLY A 118 6.54 15.13 -1.79
C GLY A 118 8.03 15.28 -2.15
N ALA A 119 8.83 14.25 -1.86
CA ALA A 119 10.25 14.22 -2.20
C ALA A 119 10.52 13.74 -3.64
N LEU A 120 9.55 13.06 -4.29
CA LEU A 120 9.71 12.53 -5.64
C LEU A 120 9.79 13.62 -6.69
N LYS A 121 10.89 13.66 -7.44
CA LYS A 121 11.09 14.46 -8.64
C LYS A 121 12.30 13.99 -9.43
N ASN A 122 12.45 14.47 -10.65
CA ASN A 122 13.63 14.22 -11.47
C ASN A 122 14.94 14.61 -10.73
N GLY A 123 15.97 13.78 -10.84
CA GLY A 123 17.31 14.00 -10.30
C GLY A 123 17.48 13.73 -8.80
N VAL A 124 16.46 13.28 -8.09
CA VAL A 124 16.56 12.92 -6.64
C VAL A 124 17.01 11.48 -6.50
N LYS A 125 17.88 11.20 -5.53
CA LYS A 125 18.26 9.82 -5.19
C LYS A 125 17.09 9.06 -4.57
N CYS A 126 16.98 7.77 -4.90
CA CYS A 126 15.96 6.90 -4.31
C CYS A 126 16.13 6.78 -2.77
N SER A 127 17.37 6.82 -2.27
CA SER A 127 17.64 6.85 -0.82
C SER A 127 17.16 8.13 -0.12
N ASP A 128 17.17 9.28 -0.80
CA ASP A 128 16.68 10.53 -0.20
C ASP A 128 15.16 10.52 -0.08
N VAL A 129 14.46 9.92 -1.06
CA VAL A 129 12.99 9.73 -1.01
C VAL A 129 12.62 8.75 0.12
N TYR A 130 13.38 7.66 0.29
CA TYR A 130 13.25 6.78 1.46
C TYR A 130 13.42 7.54 2.77
N GLN A 131 14.49 8.35 2.87
CA GLN A 131 14.83 9.08 4.08
C GLN A 131 13.73 10.08 4.48
N ALA A 132 13.13 10.76 3.51
CA ALA A 132 12.02 11.68 3.76
C ALA A 132 10.82 11.03 4.47
N ALA A 133 10.46 9.80 4.07
CA ALA A 133 9.40 9.06 4.73
C ALA A 133 9.84 8.48 6.10
N TYR A 134 11.08 7.98 6.16
CA TYR A 134 11.66 7.41 7.38
C TYR A 134 11.74 8.43 8.52
N ASP A 135 12.16 9.68 8.23
CA ASP A 135 12.31 10.74 9.21
C ASP A 135 10.98 11.04 9.92
N VAL A 136 9.87 11.07 9.18
CA VAL A 136 8.53 11.25 9.75
C VAL A 136 8.19 10.12 10.74
N LEU A 137 8.50 8.87 10.39
CA LEU A 137 8.28 7.74 11.31
C LEU A 137 9.19 7.80 12.53
N GLU A 138 10.44 8.24 12.34
CA GLU A 138 11.43 8.31 13.42
C GLU A 138 11.16 9.45 14.41
N GLU A 139 10.48 10.53 14.03
CA GLU A 139 9.99 11.57 14.96
C GLU A 139 9.17 11.00 16.15
N LYS A 140 8.50 9.87 15.91
CA LYS A 140 7.75 9.11 16.93
C LYS A 140 8.45 7.81 17.36
N HIS A 141 9.73 7.65 17.04
CA HIS A 141 10.53 6.43 17.30
C HIS A 141 9.92 5.15 16.71
N MET A 142 9.19 5.29 15.58
CA MET A 142 8.56 4.18 14.88
C MET A 142 9.39 3.65 13.69
N GLY A 143 10.49 4.30 13.32
CA GLY A 143 11.37 3.88 12.22
C GLY A 143 11.83 2.42 12.32
N LYS A 144 12.07 1.90 13.54
CA LYS A 144 12.42 0.48 13.78
C LYS A 144 11.37 -0.54 13.35
N TYR A 145 10.13 -0.10 13.14
CA TYR A 145 9.03 -0.94 12.66
C TYR A 145 8.81 -0.83 11.15
N PHE A 146 9.50 0.07 10.47
CA PHE A 146 9.54 0.16 9.01
C PHE A 146 10.71 -0.68 8.48
N ARG A 147 10.43 -1.86 7.92
CA ARG A 147 11.43 -2.92 7.70
C ARG A 147 11.65 -3.30 6.23
N HIS A 148 11.14 -2.53 5.30
CA HIS A 148 11.31 -2.75 3.87
C HIS A 148 11.68 -1.44 3.14
N SER A 149 11.89 -1.49 1.84
CA SER A 149 12.08 -0.29 1.01
C SER A 149 10.82 0.57 1.01
N LEU A 150 10.96 1.86 0.75
CA LEU A 150 9.83 2.76 0.61
C LEU A 150 9.04 2.48 -0.67
N GLY A 151 9.67 1.87 -1.67
CA GLY A 151 9.04 1.56 -2.94
C GLY A 151 10.00 0.95 -3.94
N HIS A 152 9.47 0.59 -5.09
CA HIS A 152 10.15 -0.04 -6.19
C HIS A 152 9.56 0.43 -7.53
N GLY A 153 10.29 0.19 -8.62
CA GLY A 153 9.74 0.41 -9.96
C GLY A 153 8.59 -0.54 -10.25
N VAL A 154 7.58 -0.06 -10.96
CA VAL A 154 6.41 -0.83 -11.40
C VAL A 154 6.20 -0.62 -12.88
N GLY A 155 5.98 -1.70 -13.64
CA GLY A 155 5.80 -1.59 -15.10
C GLY A 155 5.24 -2.86 -15.74
N LEU A 156 6.03 -3.49 -16.62
CA LEU A 156 5.72 -4.80 -17.19
C LEU A 156 6.00 -5.94 -16.22
N ASP A 157 6.87 -5.70 -15.26
CA ASP A 157 7.03 -6.53 -14.06
C ASP A 157 6.53 -5.76 -12.84
N ILE A 158 6.07 -6.49 -11.82
CA ILE A 158 5.60 -5.85 -10.57
C ILE A 158 6.76 -5.19 -9.82
N HIS A 159 7.95 -5.77 -9.88
CA HIS A 159 9.18 -5.19 -9.35
C HIS A 159 10.17 -5.04 -10.50
N GLU A 160 10.46 -3.81 -10.92
CA GLU A 160 11.43 -3.56 -11.98
C GLU A 160 12.35 -2.38 -11.67
N GLY A 161 13.55 -2.42 -12.24
CA GLY A 161 14.51 -1.32 -12.19
C GLY A 161 15.06 -1.07 -10.79
N PHE A 162 14.69 0.04 -10.19
CA PHE A 162 15.24 0.60 -8.97
C PHE A 162 14.39 0.32 -7.73
N SER A 163 14.96 0.61 -6.54
CA SER A 163 14.24 0.53 -5.27
C SER A 163 14.60 1.72 -4.37
N SER A 164 13.59 2.34 -3.76
CA SER A 164 13.78 3.38 -2.74
C SER A 164 14.14 2.76 -1.40
N SER A 165 15.41 2.46 -1.22
CA SER A 165 15.96 1.86 0.00
C SER A 165 17.06 2.76 0.60
N PRO A 166 17.41 2.61 1.90
CA PRO A 166 18.39 3.48 2.56
C PRO A 166 19.80 3.46 1.93
N LYS A 167 20.10 2.46 1.11
CA LYS A 167 21.41 2.30 0.46
C LYS A 167 21.35 2.44 -1.06
N SER A 168 20.21 2.82 -1.62
CA SER A 168 20.08 2.97 -3.06
C SER A 168 20.88 4.16 -3.57
N GLU A 169 21.66 3.94 -4.61
CA GLU A 169 22.40 4.97 -5.34
C GLU A 169 21.66 5.39 -6.63
N ASP A 170 20.55 4.74 -6.94
CA ASP A 170 19.73 5.07 -8.11
C ASP A 170 19.14 6.47 -8.00
N ILE A 171 18.96 7.10 -9.15
CA ILE A 171 18.41 8.45 -9.28
C ILE A 171 17.10 8.37 -10.07
N TYR A 172 16.06 9.01 -9.58
CA TYR A 172 14.81 9.13 -10.29
C TYR A 172 14.93 9.97 -11.55
N GLU A 173 14.36 9.48 -12.64
CA GLU A 173 14.27 10.18 -13.94
C GLU A 173 12.81 10.41 -14.31
N VAL A 174 12.56 11.43 -15.14
CA VAL A 174 11.22 11.69 -15.70
C VAL A 174 10.70 10.45 -16.41
N GLY A 175 9.47 10.04 -16.08
CA GLY A 175 8.81 8.86 -16.63
C GLY A 175 9.05 7.58 -15.81
N ASN A 176 9.94 7.61 -14.82
CA ASN A 176 9.99 6.48 -13.87
C ASN A 176 8.64 6.33 -13.18
N VAL A 177 8.21 5.11 -12.98
CA VAL A 177 7.00 4.77 -12.25
C VAL A 177 7.39 3.97 -11.02
N THR A 178 6.95 4.42 -9.85
CA THR A 178 7.37 3.84 -8.56
C THR A 178 6.22 3.73 -7.58
N SER A 179 6.23 2.69 -6.74
CA SER A 179 5.41 2.67 -5.53
C SER A 179 5.98 3.61 -4.47
N VAL A 180 5.12 4.10 -3.56
CA VAL A 180 5.47 4.80 -2.33
C VAL A 180 4.61 4.22 -1.21
N GLU A 181 5.20 3.34 -0.40
CA GLU A 181 4.50 2.38 0.45
C GLU A 181 5.06 2.29 1.88
N PRO A 182 5.24 3.38 2.62
CA PRO A 182 5.71 3.23 3.99
C PRO A 182 4.73 2.41 4.82
N GLY A 183 5.28 1.61 5.74
CA GLY A 183 4.49 0.83 6.67
C GLY A 183 5.17 0.66 8.02
N ILE A 184 4.40 0.52 9.07
CA ILE A 184 4.86 0.12 10.39
C ILE A 184 4.22 -1.20 10.79
N TYR A 185 5.02 -2.11 11.36
CA TYR A 185 4.57 -3.46 11.71
C TYR A 185 4.96 -3.74 13.17
N ILE A 186 4.00 -3.52 14.08
CA ILE A 186 4.20 -3.71 15.52
C ILE A 186 3.88 -5.17 15.88
N PRO A 187 4.88 -5.99 16.25
CA PRO A 187 4.68 -7.42 16.46
C PRO A 187 3.55 -7.73 17.44
N ASN A 188 2.71 -8.68 17.07
CA ASN A 188 1.54 -9.14 17.84
C ASN A 188 0.49 -8.05 18.13
N LYS A 189 0.55 -6.90 17.45
CA LYS A 189 -0.40 -5.82 17.65
C LYS A 189 -1.16 -5.49 16.36
N PHE A 190 -0.52 -4.80 15.46
CA PHE A 190 -1.02 -4.51 14.11
C PHE A 190 0.10 -4.01 13.19
N GLY A 191 -0.18 -4.03 11.89
CA GLY A 191 0.58 -3.32 10.86
C GLY A 191 -0.33 -2.37 10.10
N ILE A 192 0.28 -1.32 9.56
CA ILE A 192 -0.36 -0.32 8.71
C ILE A 192 0.57 -0.10 7.53
N ARG A 193 0.06 -0.15 6.30
CA ARG A 193 0.72 0.30 5.08
C ARG A 193 -0.26 1.14 4.27
N ILE A 194 0.24 2.21 3.68
CA ILE A 194 -0.49 3.07 2.74
C ILE A 194 0.40 3.25 1.53
N GLU A 195 -0.09 2.90 0.37
CA GLU A 195 0.66 2.85 -0.86
C GLU A 195 -0.09 3.45 -2.04
N ASP A 196 0.64 4.17 -2.85
CA ASP A 196 0.22 4.64 -4.17
C ASP A 196 1.36 4.43 -5.17
N VAL A 197 1.00 4.35 -6.46
CA VAL A 197 1.96 4.40 -7.56
C VAL A 197 2.03 5.83 -8.11
N CYS A 198 3.25 6.32 -8.30
CA CYS A 198 3.54 7.65 -8.78
C CYS A 198 4.38 7.62 -10.07
N ILE A 199 4.10 8.55 -10.99
CA ILE A 199 4.92 8.79 -12.20
C ILE A 199 5.76 10.03 -11.95
N VAL A 200 7.09 9.89 -12.02
CA VAL A 200 8.03 10.99 -11.80
C VAL A 200 7.94 12.01 -12.94
N THR A 201 7.87 13.27 -12.59
CA THR A 201 7.87 14.42 -13.51
C THR A 201 9.07 15.32 -13.24
N GLU A 202 9.28 16.36 -14.03
CA GLU A 202 10.42 17.28 -13.90
C GLU A 202 10.50 17.90 -12.49
N ASN A 203 9.37 18.34 -11.94
CA ASN A 203 9.32 19.12 -10.69
C ASN A 203 8.58 18.42 -9.54
N GLY A 204 8.21 17.14 -9.70
CA GLY A 204 7.44 16.38 -8.73
C GLY A 204 7.02 15.01 -9.26
N CYS A 205 5.82 14.57 -8.93
CA CYS A 205 5.25 13.35 -9.49
C CYS A 205 3.74 13.48 -9.71
N GLU A 206 3.22 12.64 -10.60
CA GLU A 206 1.78 12.41 -10.77
C GLU A 206 1.41 11.16 -9.97
N ASN A 207 0.66 11.29 -8.89
CA ASN A 207 0.03 10.15 -8.23
C ASN A 207 -1.12 9.63 -9.11
N ILE A 208 -1.06 8.37 -9.54
CA ILE A 208 -2.11 7.75 -10.38
C ILE A 208 -3.20 7.08 -9.56
N SER A 209 -3.03 6.98 -8.25
CA SER A 209 -4.03 6.44 -7.33
C SER A 209 -4.99 7.54 -6.88
N THR A 210 -6.30 7.27 -6.97
CA THR A 210 -7.37 8.26 -6.68
C THR A 210 -8.19 7.93 -5.44
N VAL A 211 -8.04 6.72 -4.89
CA VAL A 211 -8.74 6.29 -3.67
C VAL A 211 -8.27 7.09 -2.46
N ASP A 212 -9.23 7.64 -1.71
CA ASP A 212 -8.94 8.37 -0.47
C ASP A 212 -8.04 7.57 0.47
N LYS A 213 -7.11 8.29 1.09
CA LYS A 213 -6.12 7.75 2.03
C LYS A 213 -6.44 8.05 3.49
N SER A 214 -7.54 8.72 3.78
CA SER A 214 -8.00 8.88 5.16
C SER A 214 -8.38 7.54 5.78
N LEU A 215 -8.25 7.41 7.11
CA LEU A 215 -8.65 6.19 7.80
C LEU A 215 -10.16 5.96 7.63
N LEU A 216 -10.51 4.95 6.87
CA LEU A 216 -11.89 4.50 6.73
C LEU A 216 -12.23 3.56 7.90
N ILE A 217 -13.39 3.80 8.54
CA ILE A 217 -13.97 2.93 9.57
C ILE A 217 -15.33 2.44 9.06
N ILE A 218 -15.47 1.15 8.85
CA ILE A 218 -16.67 0.51 8.29
C ILE A 218 -17.26 -0.54 9.23
#